data_e66a93ff7e49b842b90dd912f18ff083
#
_entry.id   e66a93ff7e49b842b90dd912f18ff083
#
_cell.length_a   1.000
_cell.length_b   1.000
_cell.length_c   1.000
_cell.angle_alpha   90.00
_cell.angle_beta   90.00
_cell.angle_gamma   90.00
#
_symmetry.space_group_name_H-M   'P 1'
#
loop_
_entity.id
_entity.type
_entity.pdbx_description
1 polymer ?
#
loop_
_entity_poly.entity_id
_entity_poly.type
_entity_poly.pdbx_seq_one_letter_code
_entity_poly.pdbx_strand_id
1 'polypeptide(L)'
;MYDDPHFIVHNLWRLYCGWWDLNPAHLRPVKDSVLSKEICNLTGGIEKVLRRVYDVAGKGDLDLAVQLVEYALKADPNRRDSHEAAIKIYGMKEQAEASTMAKGIYRAARADSENFLDQPIRASL
;
A
#
# COMPACT_ATOMS: atom_id res chain seq x y z
N MET A 1 -9.78 8.56 -35.25
CA MET A 1 -10.66 7.48 -34.80
C MET A 1 -9.83 6.36 -34.16
N TYR A 2 -10.47 5.59 -33.40
CA TYR A 2 -9.82 4.54 -32.63
C TYR A 2 -9.79 3.23 -33.39
N ASP A 3 -9.14 3.24 -34.51
CA ASP A 3 -9.00 2.02 -35.32
C ASP A 3 -8.05 1.03 -34.71
N ASP A 4 -7.11 1.55 -33.94
CA ASP A 4 -6.17 0.73 -33.22
C ASP A 4 -6.88 0.04 -32.05
N PRO A 5 -6.89 -1.30 -31.98
CA PRO A 5 -7.48 -2.00 -30.84
C PRO A 5 -6.96 -1.54 -29.49
N HIS A 6 -5.73 -1.08 -29.46
CA HIS A 6 -5.13 -0.54 -28.24
C HIS A 6 -5.88 0.68 -27.73
N PHE A 7 -6.27 1.59 -28.62
CA PHE A 7 -7.06 2.76 -28.23
C PHE A 7 -8.46 2.38 -27.78
N ILE A 8 -9.05 1.35 -28.38
CA ILE A 8 -10.36 0.86 -27.98
C ILE A 8 -10.29 0.31 -26.55
N VAL A 9 -9.28 -0.51 -26.27
CA VAL A 9 -9.06 -1.05 -24.93
C VAL A 9 -8.83 0.09 -23.94
N HIS A 10 -8.06 1.10 -24.32
CA HIS A 10 -7.82 2.28 -23.51
C HIS A 10 -9.09 3.00 -23.11
N ASN A 11 -9.97 3.21 -24.06
CA ASN A 11 -11.23 3.89 -23.79
C ASN A 11 -12.10 3.07 -22.86
N LEU A 12 -12.11 1.76 -23.01
CA LEU A 12 -12.82 0.87 -22.10
C LEU A 12 -12.24 0.95 -20.70
N TRP A 13 -10.93 0.99 -20.58
CA TRP A 13 -10.26 1.18 -19.30
C TRP A 13 -10.70 2.46 -18.61
N ARG A 14 -10.74 3.54 -19.37
CA ARG A 14 -11.16 4.84 -18.83
C ARG A 14 -12.57 4.80 -18.31
N LEU A 15 -13.44 4.06 -18.98
CA LEU A 15 -14.85 3.98 -18.59
C LEU A 15 -15.10 3.06 -17.41
N TYR A 16 -14.36 1.96 -17.31
CA TYR A 16 -14.66 0.91 -16.34
C TYR A 16 -13.58 0.69 -15.28
N CYS A 17 -12.32 0.90 -15.62
CA CYS A 17 -11.20 0.55 -14.73
C CYS A 17 -10.28 1.72 -14.43
N GLY A 18 -10.53 2.88 -15.06
CA GLY A 18 -9.71 4.04 -14.89
C GLY A 18 -8.77 4.27 -16.07
N TRP A 19 -7.76 5.05 -15.84
CA TRP A 19 -6.89 5.57 -16.88
C TRP A 19 -5.60 4.76 -17.00
N TRP A 20 -5.20 4.41 -18.23
CA TRP A 20 -3.87 3.88 -18.46
C TRP A 20 -2.90 5.04 -18.66
N ASP A 21 -1.82 5.04 -17.88
CA ASP A 21 -0.85 6.13 -17.81
C ASP A 21 0.29 6.01 -18.82
N LEU A 22 0.15 5.13 -19.81
CA LEU A 22 1.15 4.86 -20.84
C LEU A 22 2.43 4.19 -20.31
N ASN A 23 2.41 3.72 -19.08
CA ASN A 23 3.53 2.98 -18.53
C ASN A 23 3.40 1.49 -18.91
N PRO A 24 4.32 0.94 -19.73
CA PRO A 24 4.22 -0.47 -20.12
C PRO A 24 4.17 -1.44 -18.96
N ALA A 25 4.75 -1.09 -17.82
CA ALA A 25 4.68 -1.93 -16.63
C ALA A 25 3.25 -2.10 -16.13
N HIS A 26 2.38 -1.14 -16.38
CA HIS A 26 0.99 -1.17 -15.94
C HIS A 26 0.07 -1.83 -16.95
N LEU A 27 0.57 -2.17 -18.12
CA LEU A 27 -0.23 -2.88 -19.13
C LEU A 27 -0.51 -4.32 -18.69
N ARG A 28 0.48 -4.98 -18.13
CA ARG A 28 0.35 -6.33 -17.57
C ARG A 28 1.00 -6.36 -16.19
N PRO A 29 0.35 -5.76 -15.20
CA PRO A 29 0.95 -5.67 -13.88
C PRO A 29 1.06 -7.04 -13.23
N VAL A 30 2.12 -7.26 -12.49
CA VAL A 30 2.23 -8.44 -11.63
C VAL A 30 1.35 -8.23 -10.39
N LYS A 31 1.05 -9.31 -9.67
CA LYS A 31 0.30 -9.18 -8.43
C LYS A 31 1.03 -8.27 -7.46
N ASP A 32 0.27 -7.46 -6.72
CA ASP A 32 0.85 -6.53 -5.76
C ASP A 32 1.74 -7.23 -4.75
N SER A 33 1.34 -8.41 -4.28
CA SER A 33 2.13 -9.16 -3.31
C SER A 33 3.48 -9.60 -3.87
N VAL A 34 3.52 -9.99 -5.14
CA VAL A 34 4.76 -10.42 -5.81
C VAL A 34 5.70 -9.24 -5.97
N LEU A 35 5.19 -8.13 -6.49
CA LEU A 35 5.97 -6.91 -6.66
C LEU A 35 6.48 -6.38 -5.31
N SER A 36 5.63 -6.38 -4.31
CA SER A 36 5.99 -5.89 -2.98
C SER A 36 7.10 -6.72 -2.35
N LYS A 37 7.03 -8.05 -2.49
CA LYS A 37 8.11 -8.92 -2.01
C LYS A 37 9.43 -8.62 -2.69
N GLU A 38 9.39 -8.43 -4.01
CA GLU A 38 10.60 -8.15 -4.76
C GLU A 38 11.21 -6.81 -4.35
N ILE A 39 10.38 -5.79 -4.19
CA ILE A 39 10.84 -4.47 -3.73
C ILE A 39 11.46 -4.58 -2.34
N CYS A 40 10.84 -5.31 -1.43
CA CYS A 40 11.39 -5.51 -0.09
C CYS A 40 12.73 -6.26 -0.13
N ASN A 41 12.85 -7.25 -1.02
CA ASN A 41 14.12 -7.97 -1.18
C ASN A 41 15.23 -7.07 -1.70
N LEU A 42 14.90 -6.16 -2.63
CA LEU A 42 15.87 -5.21 -3.18
C LEU A 42 16.41 -4.27 -2.11
N THR A 43 15.61 -3.95 -1.10
CA THR A 43 16.03 -3.06 -0.01
C THR A 43 16.79 -3.78 1.10
N GLY A 44 16.81 -5.09 1.08
CA GLY A 44 17.46 -5.90 2.11
C GLY A 44 16.52 -6.47 3.15
N GLY A 45 15.23 -6.40 2.93
CA GLY A 45 14.21 -7.01 3.78
C GLY A 45 13.18 -6.03 4.30
N ILE A 46 12.08 -6.57 4.81
CA ILE A 46 10.96 -5.79 5.33
C ILE A 46 11.38 -4.89 6.49
N GLU A 47 12.30 -5.34 7.34
CA GLU A 47 12.78 -4.56 8.48
C GLU A 47 13.38 -3.23 8.04
N LYS A 48 14.13 -3.25 6.95
CA LYS A 48 14.72 -2.03 6.40
C LYS A 48 13.66 -1.11 5.80
N VAL A 49 12.64 -1.68 5.16
CA VAL A 49 11.52 -0.91 4.66
C VAL A 49 10.79 -0.21 5.81
N LEU A 50 10.51 -0.93 6.90
CA LEU A 50 9.84 -0.37 8.06
C LEU A 50 10.66 0.73 8.73
N ARG A 51 11.97 0.55 8.81
CA ARG A 51 12.86 1.59 9.33
C ARG A 51 12.75 2.86 8.49
N ARG A 52 12.72 2.69 7.17
CA ARG A 52 12.57 3.83 6.27
C ARG A 52 11.19 4.48 6.40
N VAL A 53 10.14 3.69 6.65
CA VAL A 53 8.81 4.23 6.92
C VAL A 53 8.85 5.21 8.07
N TYR A 54 9.46 4.82 9.19
CA TYR A 54 9.56 5.71 10.34
C TYR A 54 10.42 6.94 10.05
N ASP A 55 11.49 6.78 9.28
CA ASP A 55 12.34 7.91 8.90
C ASP A 55 11.58 8.95 8.10
N VAL A 56 10.86 8.53 7.05
CA VAL A 56 10.13 9.48 6.21
C VAL A 56 8.94 10.09 6.93
N ALA A 57 8.29 9.33 7.81
CA ALA A 57 7.21 9.86 8.63
C ALA A 57 7.74 10.93 9.59
N GLY A 58 8.91 10.71 10.17
CA GLY A 58 9.57 11.68 11.04
C GLY A 58 9.95 12.97 10.31
N LYS A 59 10.16 12.89 9.01
CA LYS A 59 10.41 14.07 8.17
C LYS A 59 9.14 14.76 7.71
N GLY A 60 7.98 14.22 8.05
CA GLY A 60 6.69 14.80 7.68
C GLY A 60 6.11 14.30 6.37
N ASP A 61 6.77 13.39 5.67
CA ASP A 61 6.27 12.85 4.42
C ASP A 61 5.39 11.62 4.65
N LEU A 62 4.18 11.88 5.12
CA LEU A 62 3.24 10.82 5.47
C LEU A 62 2.72 10.07 4.25
N ASP A 63 2.59 10.75 3.11
CA ASP A 63 2.13 10.09 1.89
C ASP A 63 3.13 9.03 1.42
N LEU A 64 4.41 9.35 1.46
CA LEU A 64 5.45 8.37 1.13
C LEU A 64 5.46 7.23 2.16
N ALA A 65 5.32 7.55 3.44
CA ALA A 65 5.29 6.54 4.48
C ALA A 65 4.13 5.55 4.28
N VAL A 66 2.96 6.03 3.88
CA VAL A 66 1.81 5.17 3.56
C VAL A 66 2.16 4.20 2.42
N GLN A 67 2.77 4.69 1.36
CA GLN A 67 3.16 3.83 0.24
C GLN A 67 4.13 2.75 0.68
N LEU A 68 5.12 3.11 1.46
CA LEU A 68 6.15 2.17 1.90
C LEU A 68 5.58 1.11 2.85
N VAL A 69 4.71 1.52 3.78
CA VAL A 69 4.13 0.56 4.72
C VAL A 69 3.20 -0.42 4.00
N GLU A 70 2.53 0.02 2.93
CA GLU A 70 1.70 -0.87 2.12
C GLU A 70 2.54 -1.93 1.41
N TYR A 71 3.72 -1.58 0.92
CA TYR A 71 4.62 -2.58 0.35
C TYR A 71 5.01 -3.63 1.39
N ALA A 72 5.31 -3.21 2.60
CA ALA A 72 5.65 -4.14 3.66
C ALA A 72 4.47 -5.06 4.02
N LEU A 73 3.27 -4.51 4.11
CA LEU A 73 2.06 -5.29 4.41
C LEU A 73 1.74 -6.29 3.31
N LYS A 74 1.86 -5.89 2.06
CA LYS A 74 1.55 -6.77 0.92
C LYS A 74 2.62 -7.83 0.73
N ALA A 75 3.88 -7.54 1.09
CA ALA A 75 4.95 -8.52 0.99
C ALA A 75 4.78 -9.65 1.99
N ASP A 76 4.35 -9.34 3.21
CA ASP A 76 4.07 -10.34 4.24
C ASP A 76 2.95 -9.84 5.16
N PRO A 77 1.70 -10.18 4.86
CA PRO A 77 0.55 -9.70 5.63
C PRO A 77 0.47 -10.25 7.06
N ASN A 78 1.25 -11.26 7.37
CA ASN A 78 1.22 -11.90 8.70
C ASN A 78 2.25 -11.34 9.67
N ARG A 79 3.02 -10.36 9.23
CA ARG A 79 4.10 -9.80 10.03
C ARG A 79 3.55 -8.73 10.97
N ARG A 80 3.72 -8.94 12.27
CA ARG A 80 3.13 -8.05 13.29
C ARG A 80 3.77 -6.67 13.28
N ASP A 81 5.07 -6.55 13.07
CA ASP A 81 5.75 -5.27 13.05
C ASP A 81 5.27 -4.36 11.90
N SER A 82 4.90 -4.95 10.77
CA SER A 82 4.31 -4.20 9.66
C SER A 82 2.96 -3.62 10.05
N HIS A 83 2.13 -4.40 10.74
CA HIS A 83 0.83 -3.91 11.22
C HIS A 83 0.97 -2.83 12.29
N GLU A 84 1.96 -2.96 13.15
CA GLU A 84 2.25 -1.92 14.15
C GLU A 84 2.65 -0.60 13.48
N ALA A 85 3.50 -0.67 12.46
CA ALA A 85 3.87 0.49 11.68
C ALA A 85 2.66 1.09 10.96
N ALA A 86 1.80 0.26 10.39
CA ALA A 86 0.59 0.71 9.71
C ALA A 86 -0.34 1.47 10.65
N ILE A 87 -0.55 0.94 11.85
CA ILE A 87 -1.40 1.60 12.85
C ILE A 87 -0.87 3.01 13.14
N LYS A 88 0.43 3.12 13.36
CA LYS A 88 1.04 4.41 13.66
C LYS A 88 0.92 5.39 12.48
N ILE A 89 1.26 4.95 11.28
CA ILE A 89 1.27 5.80 10.09
C ILE A 89 -0.15 6.22 9.72
N TYR A 90 -1.10 5.29 9.72
CA TYR A 90 -2.49 5.63 9.39
C TYR A 90 -3.13 6.52 10.45
N GLY A 91 -2.77 6.33 11.72
CA GLY A 91 -3.22 7.23 12.77
C GLY A 91 -2.73 8.66 12.58
N MET A 92 -1.46 8.81 12.23
CA MET A 92 -0.88 10.13 11.92
C MET A 92 -1.54 10.75 10.69
N LYS A 93 -1.78 9.95 9.65
CA LYS A 93 -2.39 10.42 8.42
C LYS A 93 -3.86 10.81 8.64
N GLU A 94 -4.59 10.05 9.44
CA GLU A 94 -5.95 10.39 9.82
C GLU A 94 -6.03 11.75 10.48
N GLN A 95 -5.12 12.03 11.41
CA GLN A 95 -5.08 13.33 12.11
C GLN A 95 -4.68 14.46 11.20
N ALA A 96 -3.81 14.21 10.24
CA ALA A 96 -3.32 15.24 9.32
C ALA A 96 -4.31 15.56 8.21
N GLU A 97 -5.28 14.70 7.95
CA GLU A 97 -6.18 14.83 6.82
C GLU A 97 -7.36 15.74 7.16
N ALA A 98 -7.70 16.64 6.24
CA ALA A 98 -8.83 17.55 6.40
C ALA A 98 -10.15 16.92 5.92
N SER A 99 -10.07 16.02 4.93
CA SER A 99 -11.25 15.39 4.34
C SER A 99 -11.81 14.30 5.26
N THR A 100 -13.10 14.38 5.56
CA THR A 100 -13.78 13.35 6.36
C THR A 100 -13.73 11.99 5.68
N MET A 101 -13.85 11.98 4.34
CA MET A 101 -13.79 10.75 3.57
C MET A 101 -12.40 10.10 3.66
N ALA A 102 -11.35 10.90 3.49
CA ALA A 102 -9.98 10.42 3.62
C ALA A 102 -9.69 9.92 5.03
N LYS A 103 -10.15 10.64 6.05
CA LYS A 103 -10.03 10.18 7.44
C LYS A 103 -10.67 8.82 7.66
N GLY A 104 -11.84 8.60 7.05
CA GLY A 104 -12.54 7.32 7.15
C GLY A 104 -11.75 6.18 6.53
N ILE A 105 -11.11 6.42 5.40
CA ILE A 105 -10.29 5.42 4.71
C ILE A 105 -9.09 5.02 5.59
N TYR A 106 -8.38 6.01 6.14
CA TYR A 106 -7.21 5.73 6.98
C TYR A 106 -7.61 5.07 8.31
N ARG A 107 -8.75 5.47 8.86
CA ARG A 107 -9.28 4.84 10.07
C ARG A 107 -9.62 3.37 9.84
N ALA A 108 -10.25 3.04 8.71
CA ALA A 108 -10.57 1.67 8.35
C ALA A 108 -9.31 0.83 8.18
N ALA A 109 -8.30 1.37 7.49
CA ALA A 109 -7.03 0.69 7.30
C ALA A 109 -6.32 0.43 8.64
N ARG A 110 -6.35 1.41 9.54
CA ARG A 110 -5.79 1.24 10.88
C ARG A 110 -6.54 0.15 11.65
N ALA A 111 -7.87 0.18 11.59
CA ALA A 111 -8.69 -0.81 12.28
C ALA A 111 -8.40 -2.23 11.80
N ASP A 112 -8.17 -2.43 10.52
CA ASP A 112 -7.82 -3.73 9.98
C ASP A 112 -6.52 -4.26 10.60
N SER A 113 -5.51 -3.42 10.73
CA SER A 113 -4.25 -3.81 11.35
C SER A 113 -4.40 -4.03 12.86
N GLU A 114 -5.19 -3.21 13.54
CA GLU A 114 -5.49 -3.40 14.95
C GLU A 114 -6.18 -4.75 15.19
N ASN A 115 -7.14 -5.08 14.35
CA ASN A 115 -7.84 -6.36 14.42
C ASN A 115 -6.90 -7.53 14.20
N PHE A 116 -5.95 -7.40 13.28
CA PHE A 116 -4.95 -8.43 13.05
C PHE A 116 -4.10 -8.65 14.31
N LEU A 117 -3.67 -7.57 14.95
CA LEU A 117 -2.83 -7.67 16.15
C LEU A 117 -3.58 -8.22 17.35
N ASP A 118 -4.89 -8.02 17.40
CA ASP A 118 -5.73 -8.54 18.48
C ASP A 118 -6.00 -10.03 18.36
N GLN A 119 -5.75 -10.63 17.19
CA GLN A 119 -5.94 -12.06 17.01
C GLN A 119 -4.87 -12.84 17.76
N PRO A 120 -5.23 -14.03 18.28
CA PRO A 120 -4.24 -14.90 18.91
C PRO A 120 -3.12 -15.25 17.93
N ILE A 121 -1.91 -15.37 18.43
CA ILE A 121 -0.78 -15.78 17.62
C ILE A 121 -1.01 -17.22 17.18
N ARG A 122 -1.03 -17.44 15.87
CA ARG A 122 -1.23 -18.78 15.28
C ARG A 122 0.09 -19.48 14.97
N ALA A 123 1.14 -19.10 15.66
CA ALA A 123 2.45 -19.66 15.41
C ALA A 123 2.52 -21.17 15.65
N SER A 124 1.63 -21.67 16.47
CA SER A 124 1.55 -23.10 16.78
C SER A 124 0.84 -23.91 15.70
N LEU A 125 0.27 -23.27 14.72
CA LEU A 125 -0.49 -23.94 13.66
C LEU A 125 0.37 -24.37 12.47
#